data_7dfb3bc8c4777bc70cdcef477168015a
#
_entry.id   7dfb3bc8c4777bc70cdcef477168015a
#
_cell.length_a   1.000
_cell.length_b   1.000
_cell.length_c   1.000
_cell.angle_alpha   90.00
_cell.angle_beta   90.00
_cell.angle_gamma   90.00
#
_symmetry.space_group_name_H-M   'P 1'
#
loop_
_entity.id
_entity.type
_entity.pdbx_description
1 polymer ?
#
loop_
_entity_poly.entity_id
_entity_poly.type
_entity_poly.pdbx_seq_one_letter_code
_entity_poly.pdbx_strand_id
1 'polypeptide(L)'
;MILLNFTFLKNKTEFQDFASTCIEAEKGLMVSPANCAILTRRALEQAVHYMYKNDIDLQMPYRDNLSALVNEYTFKQIIPTEVYEGIRYVITLGNFAVHTSRKVKREEAVLALNNLYRLVNWINYSYGIDYQEQLPEFDPTKLPDQTHMFVNKDLKEQVRDILNKQKEKEEKQKEELARLIAENEELRRQGAAKRKEDKAVEFVDVNKIPEWKTRKLYIDLMLKEAGWDFDINVGEEFSVHHMPTDSKEGFVDYILRGRTGKIIAVIEAKKTSVDPRVGRNQAKLYADCIEQEYGLRPVIFYTNGFETFIWDDMMYPDRRVSSIFSQDEIQLLIDRRDTRRSISKPVIQDAITNRYYQKEAIVRTCEDFEKGSRKALLVMATGSGKTRVAISLVDVLTKADWAKNILFLADRTALVNQAKKNFVNLLPSLTTCNLCENKEDPEVSRMIFSTYPTMMNAIDETRSKDGNRLFTPGHFDLIILDESHRSIYNKYKDIFDYFDALLIGLTATPKDSIGANTYSIFDLETGVPTYAYEYETAVKDKYLVSYHSYETKMKFLEEGIHYDELSEEEKKEFEEHFSNTDTISSSEMNKFVFNINTIDTVIRDLMEHGIKIEGGDKIGKSIIFAA
;
A
#
# COMPACT_ATOMS: atom_id res chain seq x y z
N MET A 1 -32.74 -8.54 29.22
CA MET A 1 -31.55 -8.90 28.41
C MET A 1 -31.51 -7.89 27.28
N ILE A 2 -30.52 -7.01 27.25
CA ILE A 2 -30.40 -5.99 26.18
C ILE A 2 -30.11 -6.75 24.87
N LEU A 3 -30.97 -6.62 23.86
CA LEU A 3 -30.81 -7.25 22.57
C LEU A 3 -29.80 -6.38 21.78
N LEU A 4 -28.53 -6.80 21.74
CA LEU A 4 -27.45 -6.14 21.00
C LEU A 4 -27.58 -6.40 19.48
N ASN A 5 -27.02 -5.54 18.64
CA ASN A 5 -27.09 -5.66 17.18
C ASN A 5 -26.47 -6.97 16.68
N PHE A 6 -25.33 -7.41 17.23
CA PHE A 6 -24.65 -8.65 16.84
C PHE A 6 -25.21 -9.93 17.49
N THR A 7 -26.34 -9.85 18.22
CA THR A 7 -26.90 -11.02 18.94
C THR A 7 -27.31 -12.16 17.97
N PHE A 8 -27.66 -11.85 16.72
CA PHE A 8 -28.03 -12.84 15.70
C PHE A 8 -26.89 -13.83 15.42
N LEU A 9 -25.63 -13.42 15.56
CA LEU A 9 -24.46 -14.29 15.35
C LEU A 9 -24.40 -15.48 16.31
N LYS A 10 -25.06 -15.43 17.47
CA LYS A 10 -25.09 -16.55 18.43
C LYS A 10 -25.70 -17.82 17.87
N ASN A 11 -26.62 -17.67 16.93
CA ASN A 11 -27.34 -18.78 16.31
C ASN A 11 -26.69 -19.25 15.00
N LYS A 12 -25.60 -18.63 14.58
CA LYS A 12 -24.87 -18.92 13.33
C LYS A 12 -23.58 -19.68 13.68
N THR A 13 -23.64 -21.01 13.61
CA THR A 13 -22.50 -21.88 13.96
C THR A 13 -21.32 -21.67 13.04
N GLU A 14 -21.57 -21.31 11.78
CA GLU A 14 -20.56 -21.03 10.77
C GLU A 14 -19.69 -19.80 11.09
N PHE A 15 -20.15 -18.88 11.92
CA PHE A 15 -19.45 -17.61 12.23
C PHE A 15 -18.86 -17.58 13.66
N GLN A 16 -18.69 -18.73 14.32
CA GLN A 16 -18.18 -18.81 15.68
C GLN A 16 -16.79 -18.17 15.86
N ASP A 17 -15.96 -18.16 14.81
CA ASP A 17 -14.60 -17.62 14.84
C ASP A 17 -14.56 -16.13 15.26
N PHE A 18 -15.57 -15.34 14.90
CA PHE A 18 -15.62 -13.90 15.18
C PHE A 18 -16.87 -13.43 15.93
N ALA A 19 -17.90 -14.28 16.04
CA ALA A 19 -19.20 -13.89 16.64
C ALA A 19 -19.10 -13.37 18.08
N SER A 20 -18.30 -14.04 18.93
CA SER A 20 -18.12 -13.62 20.33
C SER A 20 -17.46 -12.24 20.43
N THR A 21 -16.43 -11.99 19.59
CA THR A 21 -15.68 -10.73 19.59
C THR A 21 -16.52 -9.57 19.07
N CYS A 22 -17.42 -9.79 18.09
CA CYS A 22 -18.39 -8.76 17.66
C CYS A 22 -19.32 -8.32 18.81
N ILE A 23 -19.83 -9.27 19.59
CA ILE A 23 -20.70 -8.98 20.74
C ILE A 23 -19.90 -8.29 21.87
N GLU A 24 -18.64 -8.71 22.08
CA GLU A 24 -17.75 -8.06 23.05
C GLU A 24 -17.41 -6.62 22.63
N ALA A 25 -17.24 -6.34 21.33
CA ALA A 25 -17.00 -5.00 20.82
C ALA A 25 -18.16 -4.05 21.14
N GLU A 26 -19.42 -4.49 20.97
CA GLU A 26 -20.58 -3.70 21.40
C GLU A 26 -20.58 -3.43 22.91
N LYS A 27 -20.32 -4.45 23.72
CA LYS A 27 -20.21 -4.30 25.18
C LYS A 27 -19.03 -3.43 25.59
N GLY A 28 -17.96 -3.43 24.82
CA GLY A 28 -16.77 -2.61 25.03
C GLY A 28 -17.06 -1.11 25.10
N LEU A 29 -18.17 -0.66 24.50
CA LEU A 29 -18.62 0.72 24.56
C LEU A 29 -19.02 1.16 25.98
N MET A 30 -19.41 0.23 26.85
CA MET A 30 -19.66 0.50 28.29
C MET A 30 -18.37 0.85 29.01
N VAL A 31 -17.24 0.26 28.62
CA VAL A 31 -15.94 0.49 29.25
C VAL A 31 -15.36 1.83 28.78
N SER A 32 -15.18 1.98 27.48
CA SER A 32 -14.79 3.23 26.84
C SER A 32 -14.94 3.16 25.32
N PRO A 33 -15.08 4.30 24.62
CA PRO A 33 -15.06 4.33 23.17
C PRO A 33 -13.77 3.76 22.56
N ALA A 34 -12.62 4.00 23.21
CA ALA A 34 -11.35 3.45 22.77
C ALA A 34 -11.31 1.91 22.87
N ASN A 35 -11.80 1.33 23.97
CA ASN A 35 -11.89 -0.12 24.12
C ASN A 35 -12.83 -0.74 23.06
N CYS A 36 -13.95 -0.08 22.79
CA CYS A 36 -14.87 -0.48 21.73
C CYS A 36 -14.15 -0.50 20.36
N ALA A 37 -13.42 0.57 19.99
CA ALA A 37 -12.71 0.65 18.73
C ALA A 37 -11.64 -0.45 18.58
N ILE A 38 -10.91 -0.76 19.65
CA ILE A 38 -9.91 -1.84 19.66
C ILE A 38 -10.57 -3.20 19.44
N LEU A 39 -11.65 -3.50 20.16
CA LEU A 39 -12.37 -4.77 20.00
C LEU A 39 -13.06 -4.88 18.65
N THR A 40 -13.56 -3.76 18.10
CA THR A 40 -14.14 -3.72 16.75
C THR A 40 -13.11 -4.05 15.68
N ARG A 41 -11.89 -3.49 15.77
CA ARG A 41 -10.78 -3.84 14.87
C ARG A 41 -10.40 -5.33 14.99
N ARG A 42 -10.39 -5.88 16.20
CA ARG A 42 -10.11 -7.29 16.43
C ARG A 42 -11.17 -8.20 15.82
N ALA A 43 -12.46 -7.86 16.02
CA ALA A 43 -13.55 -8.62 15.41
C ALA A 43 -13.48 -8.57 13.86
N LEU A 44 -13.12 -7.40 13.31
CA LEU A 44 -12.84 -7.25 11.88
C LEU A 44 -11.73 -8.18 11.41
N GLU A 45 -10.60 -8.24 12.12
CA GLU A 45 -9.47 -9.10 11.78
C GLU A 45 -9.88 -10.58 11.72
N GLN A 46 -10.62 -11.06 12.73
CA GLN A 46 -11.14 -12.42 12.77
C GLN A 46 -12.14 -12.69 11.63
N ALA A 47 -13.00 -11.73 11.31
CA ALA A 47 -13.96 -11.85 10.22
C ALA A 47 -13.26 -11.93 8.84
N VAL A 48 -12.20 -11.13 8.64
CA VAL A 48 -11.38 -11.19 7.42
C VAL A 48 -10.63 -12.53 7.33
N HIS A 49 -10.02 -13.01 8.40
CA HIS A 49 -9.39 -14.33 8.43
C HIS A 49 -10.38 -15.45 8.12
N TYR A 50 -11.62 -15.36 8.62
CA TYR A 50 -12.69 -16.30 8.27
C TYR A 50 -12.93 -16.34 6.76
N MET A 51 -12.96 -15.17 6.08
CA MET A 51 -13.13 -15.11 4.63
C MET A 51 -11.98 -15.82 3.89
N TYR A 52 -10.72 -15.53 4.25
CA TYR A 52 -9.55 -16.18 3.65
C TYR A 52 -9.50 -17.69 3.89
N LYS A 53 -10.00 -18.14 5.03
CA LYS A 53 -10.12 -19.57 5.36
C LYS A 53 -11.17 -20.28 4.50
N ASN A 54 -12.24 -19.58 4.09
CA ASN A 54 -13.41 -20.17 3.45
C ASN A 54 -13.62 -19.78 1.98
N ASP A 55 -12.73 -18.98 1.37
CA ASP A 55 -12.86 -18.56 -0.03
C ASP A 55 -11.55 -18.78 -0.80
N ILE A 56 -11.59 -19.64 -1.86
CA ILE A 56 -10.41 -19.98 -2.67
C ILE A 56 -9.98 -18.85 -3.61
N ASP A 57 -10.89 -17.93 -3.96
CA ASP A 57 -10.56 -16.78 -4.80
C ASP A 57 -9.70 -15.75 -4.05
N LEU A 58 -9.65 -15.82 -2.71
CA LEU A 58 -8.79 -14.98 -1.89
C LEU A 58 -7.38 -15.56 -1.83
N GLN A 59 -6.42 -14.85 -2.40
CA GLN A 59 -5.01 -15.23 -2.38
C GLN A 59 -4.35 -14.73 -1.11
N MET A 60 -3.74 -15.64 -0.33
CA MET A 60 -3.05 -15.27 0.90
C MET A 60 -1.82 -14.41 0.57
N PRO A 61 -1.69 -13.20 1.12
CA PRO A 61 -0.50 -12.38 0.96
C PRO A 61 0.70 -12.96 1.71
N TYR A 62 1.91 -12.46 1.43
CA TYR A 62 3.14 -12.89 2.11
C TYR A 62 3.08 -12.72 3.64
N ARG A 63 2.39 -11.66 4.11
CA ARG A 63 2.09 -11.46 5.53
C ARG A 63 0.59 -11.58 5.71
N ASP A 64 0.17 -12.19 6.80
CA ASP A 64 -1.24 -12.45 7.12
C ASP A 64 -1.81 -11.49 8.18
N ASN A 65 -1.18 -10.33 8.38
CA ASN A 65 -1.76 -9.29 9.22
C ASN A 65 -2.96 -8.61 8.53
N LEU A 66 -3.84 -8.00 9.32
CA LEU A 66 -5.09 -7.41 8.84
C LEU A 66 -4.88 -6.42 7.68
N SER A 67 -3.85 -5.56 7.76
CA SER A 67 -3.56 -4.58 6.72
C SER A 67 -3.18 -5.25 5.40
N ALA A 68 -2.34 -6.29 5.42
CA ALA A 68 -1.95 -7.02 4.23
C ALA A 68 -3.13 -7.78 3.60
N LEU A 69 -3.97 -8.42 4.43
CA LEU A 69 -5.16 -9.14 3.98
C LEU A 69 -6.17 -8.20 3.28
N VAL A 70 -6.47 -7.07 3.90
CA VAL A 70 -7.46 -6.11 3.37
C VAL A 70 -6.94 -5.40 2.12
N ASN A 71 -5.64 -5.15 2.02
CA ASN A 71 -5.04 -4.50 0.87
C ASN A 71 -4.72 -5.46 -0.29
N GLU A 72 -4.89 -6.77 -0.11
CA GLU A 72 -4.69 -7.74 -1.20
C GLU A 72 -5.69 -7.49 -2.35
N TYR A 73 -5.20 -7.58 -3.58
CA TYR A 73 -5.98 -7.29 -4.78
C TYR A 73 -7.26 -8.13 -4.90
N THR A 74 -7.15 -9.44 -4.61
CA THR A 74 -8.29 -10.36 -4.66
C THR A 74 -9.37 -10.02 -3.64
N PHE A 75 -9.00 -9.53 -2.45
CA PHE A 75 -9.94 -9.08 -1.43
C PHE A 75 -10.75 -7.87 -1.91
N LYS A 76 -10.08 -6.86 -2.49
CA LYS A 76 -10.73 -5.65 -3.01
C LYS A 76 -11.69 -5.92 -4.15
N GLN A 77 -11.45 -6.97 -4.94
CA GLN A 77 -12.32 -7.33 -6.05
C GLN A 77 -13.66 -7.91 -5.62
N ILE A 78 -13.72 -8.55 -4.46
CA ILE A 78 -14.94 -9.22 -4.01
C ILE A 78 -15.76 -8.39 -3.02
N ILE A 79 -15.16 -7.39 -2.38
CA ILE A 79 -15.84 -6.53 -1.40
C ILE A 79 -16.47 -5.32 -2.09
N PRO A 80 -17.75 -4.96 -1.81
CA PRO A 80 -18.34 -3.70 -2.27
C PRO A 80 -17.55 -2.49 -1.76
N THR A 81 -17.42 -1.46 -2.59
CA THR A 81 -16.60 -0.27 -2.29
C THR A 81 -17.00 0.40 -0.97
N GLU A 82 -18.29 0.54 -0.71
CA GLU A 82 -18.80 1.18 0.51
C GLU A 82 -18.47 0.37 1.77
N VAL A 83 -18.48 -0.97 1.67
CA VAL A 83 -18.08 -1.86 2.77
C VAL A 83 -16.56 -1.77 2.99
N TYR A 84 -15.79 -1.72 1.91
CA TYR A 84 -14.33 -1.57 1.96
C TYR A 84 -13.91 -0.29 2.67
N GLU A 85 -14.52 0.85 2.36
CA GLU A 85 -14.25 2.12 3.05
C GLU A 85 -14.58 2.04 4.54
N GLY A 86 -15.67 1.34 4.90
CA GLY A 86 -16.01 1.05 6.29
C GLY A 86 -14.93 0.22 7.00
N ILE A 87 -14.36 -0.79 6.34
CA ILE A 87 -13.24 -1.60 6.83
C ILE A 87 -12.03 -0.71 7.11
N ARG A 88 -11.68 0.17 6.17
CA ARG A 88 -10.57 1.11 6.31
C ARG A 88 -10.75 2.02 7.53
N TYR A 89 -11.96 2.53 7.75
CA TYR A 89 -12.29 3.32 8.93
C TYR A 89 -12.05 2.54 10.24
N VAL A 90 -12.51 1.29 10.32
CA VAL A 90 -12.34 0.44 11.51
C VAL A 90 -10.86 0.19 11.81
N ILE A 91 -10.05 -0.10 10.79
CA ILE A 91 -8.59 -0.30 10.95
C ILE A 91 -7.95 0.98 11.48
N THR A 92 -8.25 2.11 10.85
CA THR A 92 -7.67 3.41 11.18
C THR A 92 -8.02 3.84 12.61
N LEU A 93 -9.30 3.77 12.98
CA LEU A 93 -9.74 4.14 14.33
C LEU A 93 -9.20 3.18 15.40
N GLY A 94 -9.16 1.88 15.11
CA GLY A 94 -8.59 0.88 16.02
C GLY A 94 -7.10 1.09 16.27
N ASN A 95 -6.32 1.36 15.22
CA ASN A 95 -4.91 1.70 15.34
C ASN A 95 -4.71 3.01 16.13
N PHE A 96 -5.50 4.04 15.83
CA PHE A 96 -5.50 5.30 16.59
C PHE A 96 -5.76 5.05 18.08
N ALA A 97 -6.76 4.24 18.42
CA ALA A 97 -7.11 3.93 19.81
C ALA A 97 -6.01 3.16 20.58
N VAL A 98 -5.18 2.36 19.88
CA VAL A 98 -4.08 1.60 20.49
C VAL A 98 -2.85 2.48 20.74
N HIS A 99 -2.52 3.34 19.76
CA HIS A 99 -1.20 4.01 19.71
C HIS A 99 -1.21 5.45 20.22
N THR A 100 -2.38 6.05 20.47
CA THR A 100 -2.48 7.45 20.93
C THR A 100 -3.15 7.57 22.30
N SER A 101 -2.76 8.59 23.07
CA SER A 101 -3.45 8.99 24.29
C SER A 101 -4.66 9.91 24.03
N ARG A 102 -4.88 10.33 22.79
CA ARG A 102 -6.00 11.20 22.41
C ARG A 102 -7.34 10.46 22.57
N LYS A 103 -8.37 11.20 22.92
CA LYS A 103 -9.70 10.62 23.19
C LYS A 103 -10.38 10.18 21.88
N VAL A 104 -10.87 8.96 21.85
CA VAL A 104 -11.85 8.49 20.87
C VAL A 104 -13.23 8.94 21.30
N LYS A 105 -13.97 9.63 20.44
CA LYS A 105 -15.34 10.05 20.70
C LYS A 105 -16.29 8.84 20.63
N ARG A 106 -17.40 8.90 21.38
CA ARG A 106 -18.41 7.82 21.37
C ARG A 106 -18.98 7.59 19.96
N GLU A 107 -19.25 8.67 19.24
CA GLU A 107 -19.79 8.64 17.88
C GLU A 107 -18.85 7.92 16.90
N GLU A 108 -17.53 8.10 17.06
CA GLU A 108 -16.51 7.44 16.23
C GLU A 108 -16.52 5.92 16.47
N ALA A 109 -16.62 5.50 17.73
CA ALA A 109 -16.71 4.09 18.08
C ALA A 109 -18.03 3.45 17.60
N VAL A 110 -19.14 4.19 17.67
CA VAL A 110 -20.43 3.74 17.15
C VAL A 110 -20.38 3.58 15.62
N LEU A 111 -19.75 4.50 14.91
CA LEU A 111 -19.56 4.37 13.47
C LEU A 111 -18.68 3.16 13.12
N ALA A 112 -17.63 2.89 13.90
CA ALA A 112 -16.81 1.69 13.70
C ALA A 112 -17.62 0.40 13.90
N LEU A 113 -18.47 0.33 14.93
CA LEU A 113 -19.39 -0.80 15.12
C LEU A 113 -20.39 -0.96 13.96
N ASN A 114 -20.93 0.14 13.46
CA ASN A 114 -21.82 0.10 12.30
C ASN A 114 -21.09 -0.42 11.05
N ASN A 115 -19.87 0.03 10.80
CA ASN A 115 -19.07 -0.45 9.68
C ASN A 115 -18.69 -1.94 9.81
N LEU A 116 -18.39 -2.41 11.02
CA LEU A 116 -18.23 -3.85 11.29
C LEU A 116 -19.53 -4.61 11.01
N TYR A 117 -20.67 -4.07 11.42
CA TYR A 117 -21.98 -4.69 11.19
C TYR A 117 -22.30 -4.82 9.69
N ARG A 118 -21.98 -3.80 8.90
CA ARG A 118 -22.11 -3.82 7.43
C ARG A 118 -21.27 -4.95 6.81
N LEU A 119 -20.01 -5.10 7.22
CA LEU A 119 -19.17 -6.21 6.76
C LEU A 119 -19.75 -7.57 7.17
N VAL A 120 -20.16 -7.72 8.44
CA VAL A 120 -20.73 -8.97 8.95
C VAL A 120 -22.06 -9.30 8.25
N ASN A 121 -22.87 -8.29 7.91
CA ASN A 121 -24.07 -8.49 7.06
C ASN A 121 -23.67 -8.98 5.68
N TRP A 122 -22.65 -8.38 5.06
CA TRP A 122 -22.14 -8.84 3.76
C TRP A 122 -21.58 -10.27 3.82
N ILE A 123 -20.84 -10.61 4.90
CA ILE A 123 -20.35 -11.99 5.13
C ILE A 123 -21.52 -12.97 5.28
N ASN A 124 -22.55 -12.60 6.04
CA ASN A 124 -23.75 -13.44 6.20
C ASN A 124 -24.48 -13.62 4.88
N TYR A 125 -24.59 -12.58 4.06
CA TYR A 125 -25.13 -12.67 2.71
C TYR A 125 -24.31 -13.58 1.80
N SER A 126 -22.98 -13.44 1.81
CA SER A 126 -22.08 -14.12 0.87
C SER A 126 -21.80 -15.58 1.25
N TYR A 127 -21.62 -15.86 2.53
CA TYR A 127 -21.15 -17.16 3.04
C TYR A 127 -22.11 -17.87 4.00
N GLY A 128 -23.18 -17.20 4.45
CA GLY A 128 -24.16 -17.77 5.39
C GLY A 128 -24.87 -19.02 4.85
N ILE A 129 -25.15 -20.02 5.70
CA ILE A 129 -25.77 -21.29 5.31
C ILE A 129 -27.24 -21.07 4.91
N ASP A 130 -27.98 -20.28 5.69
CA ASP A 130 -29.39 -19.96 5.48
C ASP A 130 -29.58 -18.44 5.44
N TYR A 131 -29.33 -17.82 4.29
CA TYR A 131 -29.64 -16.42 4.07
C TYR A 131 -31.06 -16.31 3.45
N GLN A 132 -32.07 -16.26 4.29
CA GLN A 132 -33.49 -16.16 3.84
C GLN A 132 -34.07 -14.77 4.08
N GLU A 133 -33.54 -14.01 5.02
CA GLU A 133 -34.04 -12.67 5.37
C GLU A 133 -32.89 -11.69 5.52
N GLN A 134 -33.15 -10.47 5.07
CA GLN A 134 -32.26 -9.34 5.28
C GLN A 134 -32.14 -9.03 6.78
N LEU A 135 -30.91 -8.81 7.24
CA LEU A 135 -30.70 -8.37 8.62
C LEU A 135 -31.36 -7.00 8.87
N PRO A 136 -31.86 -6.74 10.09
CA PRO A 136 -32.34 -5.42 10.46
C PRO A 136 -31.20 -4.40 10.35
N GLU A 137 -31.56 -3.14 10.12
CA GLU A 137 -30.59 -2.05 10.17
C GLU A 137 -29.87 -1.99 11.53
N PHE A 138 -28.63 -1.56 11.52
CA PHE A 138 -27.88 -1.29 12.75
C PHE A 138 -28.60 -0.23 13.59
N ASP A 139 -28.90 -0.54 14.82
CA ASP A 139 -29.68 0.32 15.72
C ASP A 139 -28.78 0.89 16.82
N PRO A 140 -28.35 2.17 16.73
CA PRO A 140 -27.54 2.80 17.76
C PRO A 140 -28.22 2.88 19.14
N THR A 141 -29.56 2.77 19.21
CA THR A 141 -30.30 2.84 20.49
C THR A 141 -30.18 1.56 21.31
N LYS A 142 -29.79 0.45 20.66
CA LYS A 142 -29.50 -0.83 21.33
C LYS A 142 -28.13 -0.86 22.02
N LEU A 143 -27.29 0.16 21.75
CA LEU A 143 -25.97 0.21 22.34
C LEU A 143 -26.05 0.58 23.83
N PRO A 144 -25.22 -0.04 24.68
CA PRO A 144 -25.24 0.22 26.10
C PRO A 144 -24.78 1.65 26.41
N ASP A 145 -25.46 2.30 27.36
CA ASP A 145 -25.15 3.65 27.83
C ASP A 145 -24.20 3.62 29.04
N GLN A 146 -23.35 4.65 29.16
CA GLN A 146 -22.44 4.83 30.30
C GLN A 146 -23.19 5.37 31.54
N THR A 147 -24.15 4.67 32.06
CA THR A 147 -24.71 5.02 33.37
C THR A 147 -24.01 4.22 34.48
N HIS A 148 -23.06 4.89 35.15
CA HIS A 148 -22.41 4.48 36.39
C HIS A 148 -21.58 3.17 36.36
N MET A 149 -20.31 3.25 35.94
CA MET A 149 -19.27 2.40 36.49
C MET A 149 -17.96 3.19 36.67
N PHE A 150 -17.43 3.14 37.88
CA PHE A 150 -16.08 3.62 38.21
C PHE A 150 -15.05 2.82 37.39
N VAL A 151 -14.23 3.53 36.61
CA VAL A 151 -13.12 2.92 35.87
C VAL A 151 -12.04 2.50 36.86
N ASN A 152 -11.94 1.21 37.11
CA ASN A 152 -10.87 0.64 37.91
C ASN A 152 -9.56 0.66 37.10
N LYS A 153 -8.46 1.20 37.68
CA LYS A 153 -7.13 1.30 37.06
C LYS A 153 -6.59 -0.06 36.63
N ASP A 154 -7.00 -1.12 37.31
CA ASP A 154 -6.60 -2.51 37.05
C ASP A 154 -7.09 -3.05 35.69
N LEU A 155 -8.16 -2.46 35.11
CA LEU A 155 -8.68 -2.91 33.81
C LEU A 155 -7.78 -2.53 32.62
N LYS A 156 -7.04 -1.41 32.74
CA LYS A 156 -6.07 -1.00 31.69
C LYS A 156 -4.86 -1.94 31.64
N GLU A 157 -4.39 -2.45 32.77
CA GLU A 157 -3.32 -3.43 32.84
C GLU A 157 -3.80 -4.80 32.34
N GLN A 158 -5.00 -5.22 32.72
CA GLN A 158 -5.61 -6.48 32.23
C GLN A 158 -5.82 -6.48 30.70
N VAL A 159 -6.23 -5.36 30.10
CA VAL A 159 -6.37 -5.23 28.64
C VAL A 159 -5.01 -5.29 27.95
N ARG A 160 -3.95 -4.73 28.56
CA ARG A 160 -2.58 -4.78 28.04
C ARG A 160 -1.99 -6.19 28.12
N ASP A 161 -2.26 -6.93 29.21
CA ASP A 161 -1.85 -8.32 29.39
C ASP A 161 -2.62 -9.28 28.45
N ILE A 162 -3.89 -8.99 28.20
CA ILE A 162 -4.72 -9.71 27.23
C ILE A 162 -4.16 -9.50 25.81
N LEU A 163 -3.79 -8.26 25.46
CA LEU A 163 -3.19 -7.93 24.16
C LEU A 163 -1.82 -8.60 23.95
N ASN A 164 -0.98 -8.69 25.00
CA ASN A 164 0.32 -9.35 24.92
C ASN A 164 0.22 -10.89 24.80
N LYS A 165 -0.65 -11.51 25.63
CA LYS A 165 -0.94 -12.96 25.54
C LYS A 165 -1.60 -13.34 24.21
N GLN A 166 -2.17 -12.38 23.53
CA GLN A 166 -2.87 -12.56 22.29
C GLN A 166 -1.94 -12.50 21.09
N LYS A 167 -0.88 -11.67 21.10
CA LYS A 167 0.18 -11.72 20.08
C LYS A 167 0.85 -13.09 20.00
N GLU A 168 1.14 -13.70 21.16
CA GLU A 168 1.67 -15.07 21.23
C GLU A 168 0.68 -16.13 20.71
N LYS A 169 -0.63 -15.90 20.89
CA LYS A 169 -1.68 -16.80 20.39
C LYS A 169 -1.92 -16.61 18.89
N GLU A 170 -1.78 -15.37 18.39
CA GLU A 170 -1.87 -15.04 16.98
C GLU A 170 -0.74 -15.66 16.15
N GLU A 171 0.51 -15.70 16.66
CA GLU A 171 1.61 -16.40 15.98
C GLU A 171 1.36 -17.89 15.83
N LYS A 172 0.83 -18.56 16.87
CA LYS A 172 0.45 -19.97 16.80
C LYS A 172 -0.75 -20.21 15.86
N GLN A 173 -1.72 -19.29 15.84
CA GLN A 173 -2.86 -19.36 14.92
C GLN A 173 -2.46 -19.15 13.46
N LYS A 174 -1.37 -18.42 13.19
CA LYS A 174 -0.83 -18.20 11.84
C LYS A 174 -0.30 -19.49 11.22
N GLU A 175 0.49 -20.25 11.97
CA GLU A 175 1.01 -21.55 11.51
C GLU A 175 -0.14 -22.54 11.28
N GLU A 176 -1.13 -22.55 12.18
CA GLU A 176 -2.32 -23.39 12.07
C GLU A 176 -3.22 -22.98 10.91
N LEU A 177 -3.40 -21.67 10.66
CA LEU A 177 -4.16 -21.14 9.53
C LEU A 177 -3.55 -21.54 8.18
N ALA A 178 -2.23 -21.38 8.01
CA ALA A 178 -1.52 -21.78 6.80
C ALA A 178 -1.70 -23.28 6.50
N ARG A 179 -1.64 -24.12 7.55
CA ARG A 179 -1.87 -25.55 7.44
C ARG A 179 -3.32 -25.88 7.08
N LEU A 180 -4.30 -25.24 7.74
CA LEU A 180 -5.72 -25.42 7.48
C LEU A 180 -6.13 -24.93 6.08
N ILE A 181 -5.51 -23.88 5.57
CA ILE A 181 -5.73 -23.39 4.21
C ILE A 181 -5.24 -24.41 3.18
N ALA A 182 -4.07 -25.02 3.41
CA ALA A 182 -3.55 -26.07 2.55
C ALA A 182 -4.39 -27.36 2.59
N GLU A 183 -4.88 -27.74 3.77
CA GLU A 183 -5.68 -28.95 3.99
C GLU A 183 -7.16 -28.81 3.57
N ASN A 184 -7.68 -27.59 3.37
CA ASN A 184 -9.11 -27.31 3.15
C ASN A 184 -9.43 -26.60 1.83
N GLU A 185 -8.70 -26.87 0.75
CA GLU A 185 -9.01 -26.28 -0.57
C GLU A 185 -10.46 -26.52 -1.01
N GLU A 186 -11.03 -27.67 -0.68
CA GLU A 186 -12.41 -27.98 -1.05
C GLU A 186 -13.42 -27.08 -0.31
N LEU A 187 -13.22 -26.82 0.98
CA LEU A 187 -14.06 -25.88 1.74
C LEU A 187 -13.97 -24.46 1.17
N ARG A 188 -12.76 -24.04 0.77
CA ARG A 188 -12.55 -22.75 0.14
C ARG A 188 -13.22 -22.64 -1.23
N ARG A 189 -13.24 -23.73 -2.04
CA ARG A 189 -13.98 -23.78 -3.29
C ARG A 189 -15.48 -23.66 -3.06
N GLN A 190 -16.03 -24.35 -2.06
CA GLN A 190 -17.43 -24.25 -1.67
C GLN A 190 -17.79 -22.85 -1.18
N GLY A 191 -16.93 -22.18 -0.40
CA GLY A 191 -17.11 -20.80 0.03
C GLY A 191 -17.17 -19.82 -1.14
N ALA A 192 -16.23 -19.91 -2.08
CA ALA A 192 -16.22 -19.08 -3.28
C ALA A 192 -17.44 -19.34 -4.19
N ALA A 193 -17.85 -20.60 -4.34
CA ALA A 193 -19.06 -20.96 -5.09
C ALA A 193 -20.30 -20.34 -4.45
N LYS A 194 -20.40 -20.41 -3.12
CA LYS A 194 -21.52 -19.86 -2.35
C LYS A 194 -21.60 -18.34 -2.43
N ARG A 195 -20.45 -17.64 -2.41
CA ARG A 195 -20.39 -16.20 -2.62
C ARG A 195 -20.86 -15.78 -4.02
N LYS A 196 -20.57 -16.59 -5.05
CA LYS A 196 -20.94 -16.34 -6.45
C LYS A 196 -22.38 -16.81 -6.79
N GLU A 197 -23.02 -17.54 -5.89
CA GLU A 197 -24.39 -18.01 -6.09
C GLU A 197 -25.37 -16.84 -6.16
N ASP A 198 -26.28 -16.87 -7.14
CA ASP A 198 -27.35 -15.87 -7.23
C ASP A 198 -28.32 -16.05 -6.06
N LYS A 199 -28.45 -15.02 -5.25
CA LYS A 199 -29.37 -15.01 -4.11
C LYS A 199 -30.73 -14.51 -4.53
N ALA A 200 -31.79 -15.12 -3.97
CA ALA A 200 -33.16 -14.66 -4.18
C ALA A 200 -33.44 -13.24 -3.67
N VAL A 201 -32.59 -12.75 -2.77
CA VAL A 201 -32.64 -11.41 -2.18
C VAL A 201 -31.35 -10.67 -2.50
N GLU A 202 -31.45 -9.46 -3.04
CA GLU A 202 -30.28 -8.60 -3.28
C GLU A 202 -29.62 -8.16 -1.98
N PHE A 203 -28.30 -7.95 -2.02
CA PHE A 203 -27.58 -7.37 -0.89
C PHE A 203 -28.01 -5.93 -0.68
N VAL A 204 -28.43 -5.61 0.54
CA VAL A 204 -28.75 -4.23 0.96
C VAL A 204 -27.79 -3.80 2.06
N ASP A 205 -27.17 -2.65 1.85
CA ASP A 205 -26.30 -2.04 2.85
C ASP A 205 -27.13 -1.43 4.00
N VAL A 206 -26.94 -1.98 5.18
CA VAL A 206 -27.72 -1.66 6.41
C VAL A 206 -27.10 -0.51 7.19
N ASN A 207 -27.14 0.70 6.65
CA ASN A 207 -26.59 1.89 7.28
C ASN A 207 -27.67 2.86 7.76
N LYS A 208 -27.74 3.11 9.08
CA LYS A 208 -28.72 4.03 9.70
C LYS A 208 -28.12 5.36 10.17
N ILE A 209 -26.78 5.51 10.12
CA ILE A 209 -26.12 6.75 10.53
C ILE A 209 -26.32 7.80 9.41
N PRO A 210 -26.82 9.01 9.75
CA PRO A 210 -27.02 10.05 8.72
C PRO A 210 -25.74 10.37 7.96
N GLU A 211 -25.86 10.53 6.64
CA GLU A 211 -24.73 10.75 5.71
C GLU A 211 -23.84 11.93 6.14
N TRP A 212 -24.43 13.06 6.57
CA TRP A 212 -23.66 14.23 7.02
C TRP A 212 -22.80 13.92 8.25
N LYS A 213 -23.31 13.09 9.17
CA LYS A 213 -22.58 12.70 10.39
C LYS A 213 -21.48 11.71 10.05
N THR A 214 -21.73 10.77 9.14
CA THR A 214 -20.73 9.84 8.61
C THR A 214 -19.58 10.62 7.97
N ARG A 215 -19.88 11.53 7.05
CA ARG A 215 -18.91 12.40 6.39
C ARG A 215 -18.03 13.14 7.40
N LYS A 216 -18.64 13.84 8.38
CA LYS A 216 -17.90 14.58 9.39
C LYS A 216 -16.95 13.67 10.17
N LEU A 217 -17.38 12.49 10.60
CA LEU A 217 -16.55 11.56 11.35
C LEU A 217 -15.38 11.00 10.54
N TYR A 218 -15.56 10.79 9.24
CA TYR A 218 -14.46 10.38 8.34
C TYR A 218 -13.41 11.50 8.20
N ILE A 219 -13.83 12.74 7.99
CA ILE A 219 -12.91 13.90 7.88
C ILE A 219 -12.20 14.14 9.21
N ASP A 220 -12.93 14.11 10.33
CA ASP A 220 -12.33 14.26 11.66
C ASP A 220 -11.26 13.20 11.93
N LEU A 221 -11.50 11.95 11.51
CA LEU A 221 -10.52 10.87 11.67
C LEU A 221 -9.29 11.08 10.78
N MET A 222 -9.47 11.51 9.52
CA MET A 222 -8.35 11.85 8.63
C MET A 222 -7.47 12.96 9.23
N LEU A 223 -8.08 13.99 9.80
CA LEU A 223 -7.36 15.08 10.47
C LEU A 223 -6.57 14.58 11.69
N LYS A 224 -7.20 13.76 12.54
CA LYS A 224 -6.54 13.17 13.72
C LYS A 224 -5.35 12.28 13.34
N GLU A 225 -5.50 11.43 12.33
CA GLU A 225 -4.42 10.57 11.83
C GLU A 225 -3.24 11.38 11.28
N ALA A 226 -3.51 12.53 10.65
CA ALA A 226 -2.49 13.46 10.18
C ALA A 226 -1.88 14.34 11.30
N GLY A 227 -2.30 14.15 12.55
CA GLY A 227 -1.74 14.83 13.72
C GLY A 227 -2.42 16.16 14.07
N TRP A 228 -3.53 16.52 13.42
CA TRP A 228 -4.28 17.72 13.74
C TRP A 228 -5.03 17.60 15.06
N ASP A 229 -5.10 18.71 15.79
CA ASP A 229 -5.75 18.81 17.09
C ASP A 229 -6.87 19.83 17.05
N PHE A 230 -8.12 19.39 17.33
CA PHE A 230 -9.31 20.21 17.27
C PHE A 230 -9.37 21.30 18.35
N ASP A 231 -8.61 21.14 19.43
CA ASP A 231 -8.55 22.13 20.52
C ASP A 231 -7.47 23.20 20.25
N ILE A 232 -6.54 22.95 19.31
CA ILE A 232 -5.34 23.79 19.13
C ILE A 232 -5.29 24.43 17.73
N ASN A 233 -5.37 23.62 16.67
CA ASN A 233 -5.00 24.07 15.32
C ASN A 233 -6.04 23.76 14.22
N VAL A 234 -7.19 23.22 14.57
CA VAL A 234 -8.35 23.04 13.68
C VAL A 234 -9.46 24.00 14.07
N GLY A 235 -9.98 24.79 13.14
CA GLY A 235 -11.20 25.58 13.32
C GLY A 235 -12.31 25.00 12.48
N GLU A 236 -13.48 24.76 13.08
CA GLU A 236 -14.68 24.28 12.38
C GLU A 236 -15.63 25.46 12.11
N GLU A 237 -16.37 25.42 10.99
CA GLU A 237 -17.36 26.42 10.59
C GLU A 237 -16.84 27.88 10.70
N PHE A 238 -15.62 28.08 10.18
CA PHE A 238 -14.91 29.35 10.32
C PHE A 238 -15.49 30.44 9.41
N SER A 239 -15.92 31.56 10.01
CA SER A 239 -16.45 32.70 9.26
C SER A 239 -15.35 33.42 8.48
N VAL A 240 -15.57 33.68 7.19
CA VAL A 240 -14.73 34.49 6.32
C VAL A 240 -15.54 35.66 5.76
N HIS A 241 -14.86 36.80 5.57
CA HIS A 241 -15.45 38.00 5.05
C HIS A 241 -15.00 38.26 3.59
N HIS A 242 -15.59 39.25 2.95
CA HIS A 242 -15.29 39.63 1.55
C HIS A 242 -15.73 38.61 0.48
N MET A 243 -16.65 37.69 0.82
CA MET A 243 -17.24 36.82 -0.19
C MET A 243 -17.99 37.63 -1.27
N PRO A 244 -17.94 37.18 -2.55
CA PRO A 244 -18.70 37.81 -3.64
C PRO A 244 -20.19 37.43 -3.61
N THR A 245 -20.80 37.50 -2.43
CA THR A 245 -22.22 37.23 -2.14
C THR A 245 -22.88 38.45 -1.52
N ASP A 246 -24.20 38.50 -1.51
CA ASP A 246 -24.94 39.63 -0.94
C ASP A 246 -24.63 39.80 0.57
N SER A 247 -24.43 38.70 1.30
CA SER A 247 -24.06 38.73 2.72
C SER A 247 -22.61 39.14 2.96
N LYS A 248 -21.73 39.06 1.95
CA LYS A 248 -20.27 39.23 2.04
C LYS A 248 -19.60 38.30 3.07
N GLU A 249 -20.32 37.34 3.58
CA GLU A 249 -19.85 36.37 4.56
C GLU A 249 -19.98 34.93 4.03
N GLY A 250 -19.08 34.08 4.45
CA GLY A 250 -19.09 32.64 4.16
C GLY A 250 -18.58 31.86 5.35
N PHE A 251 -18.82 30.55 5.34
CA PHE A 251 -18.36 29.64 6.38
C PHE A 251 -17.56 28.52 5.75
N VAL A 252 -16.30 28.41 6.16
CA VAL A 252 -15.39 27.33 5.74
C VAL A 252 -15.63 26.15 6.68
N ASP A 253 -15.84 24.95 6.14
CA ASP A 253 -16.09 23.76 6.99
C ASP A 253 -14.94 23.53 7.97
N TYR A 254 -13.67 23.58 7.51
CA TYR A 254 -12.49 23.51 8.39
C TYR A 254 -11.39 24.45 7.91
N ILE A 255 -10.72 25.10 8.86
CA ILE A 255 -9.43 25.76 8.68
C ILE A 255 -8.34 25.06 9.44
N LEU A 256 -7.13 25.02 8.90
CA LEU A 256 -5.98 24.42 9.54
C LEU A 256 -4.92 25.49 9.79
N ARG A 257 -4.41 25.57 11.03
CA ARG A 257 -3.43 26.56 11.44
C ARG A 257 -2.03 25.97 11.54
N GLY A 258 -1.05 26.69 11.02
CA GLY A 258 0.36 26.39 11.18
C GLY A 258 0.86 26.67 12.60
N ARG A 259 2.12 26.33 12.87
CA ARG A 259 2.78 26.57 14.17
C ARG A 259 2.80 28.05 14.60
N THR A 260 2.72 28.96 13.64
CA THR A 260 2.67 30.42 13.89
C THR A 260 1.24 30.95 14.13
N GLY A 261 0.22 30.07 14.13
CA GLY A 261 -1.20 30.43 14.25
C GLY A 261 -1.84 30.93 12.95
N LYS A 262 -1.07 31.14 11.86
CA LYS A 262 -1.61 31.51 10.54
C LYS A 262 -2.41 30.36 9.96
N ILE A 263 -3.46 30.70 9.20
CA ILE A 263 -4.25 29.70 8.45
C ILE A 263 -3.42 29.25 7.25
N ILE A 264 -3.05 27.97 7.23
CA ILE A 264 -2.21 27.36 6.20
C ILE A 264 -2.99 26.46 5.24
N ALA A 265 -4.20 26.04 5.62
CA ALA A 265 -5.09 25.32 4.71
C ALA A 265 -6.56 25.59 5.02
N VAL A 266 -7.39 25.39 3.99
CA VAL A 266 -8.86 25.38 4.06
C VAL A 266 -9.37 24.04 3.55
N ILE A 267 -10.46 23.53 4.13
CA ILE A 267 -11.12 22.30 3.68
C ILE A 267 -12.60 22.60 3.47
N GLU A 268 -13.08 22.32 2.28
CA GLU A 268 -14.49 22.32 1.93
C GLU A 268 -15.01 20.89 1.85
N ALA A 269 -16.09 20.60 2.54
CA ALA A 269 -16.65 19.25 2.67
C ALA A 269 -18.01 19.13 1.95
N LYS A 270 -18.13 18.19 1.04
CA LYS A 270 -19.38 17.87 0.34
C LYS A 270 -19.98 16.55 0.86
N LYS A 271 -21.26 16.29 0.54
CA LYS A 271 -21.92 15.03 0.88
C LYS A 271 -21.19 13.85 0.26
N THR A 272 -21.19 12.70 0.93
CA THR A 272 -20.51 11.47 0.46
C THR A 272 -20.99 11.01 -0.91
N SER A 273 -22.25 11.25 -1.25
CA SER A 273 -22.88 10.95 -2.54
C SER A 273 -22.58 11.96 -3.66
N VAL A 274 -21.87 13.07 -3.35
CA VAL A 274 -21.60 14.16 -4.29
C VAL A 274 -20.11 14.17 -4.63
N ASP A 275 -19.79 14.41 -5.92
CA ASP A 275 -18.41 14.62 -6.37
C ASP A 275 -17.81 15.82 -5.62
N PRO A 276 -16.71 15.66 -4.88
CA PRO A 276 -16.11 16.76 -4.11
C PRO A 276 -15.68 17.94 -4.98
N ARG A 277 -15.43 17.76 -6.29
CA ARG A 277 -15.06 18.82 -7.23
C ARG A 277 -16.13 19.91 -7.38
N VAL A 278 -17.37 19.62 -7.02
CA VAL A 278 -18.44 20.64 -6.93
C VAL A 278 -18.07 21.74 -5.91
N GLY A 279 -17.35 21.41 -4.86
CA GLY A 279 -16.86 22.35 -3.84
C GLY A 279 -15.63 23.16 -4.23
N ARG A 280 -14.95 22.81 -5.33
CA ARG A 280 -13.66 23.39 -5.74
C ARG A 280 -13.67 24.92 -5.84
N ASN A 281 -14.66 25.49 -6.53
CA ASN A 281 -14.76 26.94 -6.72
C ASN A 281 -15.08 27.65 -5.40
N GLN A 282 -15.91 27.06 -4.55
CA GLN A 282 -16.25 27.60 -3.23
C GLN A 282 -15.01 27.62 -2.32
N ALA A 283 -14.25 26.51 -2.28
CA ALA A 283 -13.01 26.42 -1.53
C ALA A 283 -11.96 27.45 -1.99
N LYS A 284 -11.89 27.72 -3.31
CA LYS A 284 -11.02 28.75 -3.87
C LYS A 284 -11.42 30.15 -3.39
N LEU A 285 -12.71 30.48 -3.43
CA LEU A 285 -13.20 31.77 -2.94
C LEU A 285 -12.89 31.97 -1.45
N TYR A 286 -13.00 30.94 -0.64
CA TYR A 286 -12.60 31.01 0.77
C TYR A 286 -11.09 31.28 0.92
N ALA A 287 -10.26 30.63 0.11
CA ALA A 287 -8.83 30.88 0.11
C ALA A 287 -8.50 32.33 -0.32
N ASP A 288 -9.23 32.88 -1.31
CA ASP A 288 -9.10 34.29 -1.76
C ASP A 288 -9.41 35.25 -0.59
N CYS A 289 -10.49 35.00 0.15
CA CYS A 289 -10.88 35.81 1.31
C CYS A 289 -9.84 35.75 2.44
N ILE A 290 -9.35 34.55 2.76
CA ILE A 290 -8.35 34.34 3.82
C ILE A 290 -7.01 35.01 3.44
N GLU A 291 -6.58 34.91 2.19
CA GLU A 291 -5.38 35.60 1.72
C GLU A 291 -5.52 37.12 1.85
N GLN A 292 -6.67 37.66 1.47
CA GLN A 292 -6.95 39.10 1.59
C GLN A 292 -6.93 39.55 3.06
N GLU A 293 -7.47 38.76 3.97
CA GLU A 293 -7.61 39.13 5.38
C GLU A 293 -6.34 38.85 6.20
N TYR A 294 -5.64 37.73 5.95
CA TYR A 294 -4.51 37.26 6.76
C TYR A 294 -3.15 37.34 6.03
N GLY A 295 -3.12 37.69 4.75
CA GLY A 295 -1.88 37.89 3.98
C GLY A 295 -1.09 36.62 3.67
N LEU A 296 -1.73 35.44 3.75
CA LEU A 296 -1.14 34.16 3.36
C LEU A 296 -2.15 33.35 2.53
N ARG A 297 -1.76 32.93 1.34
CA ARG A 297 -2.56 32.02 0.51
C ARG A 297 -2.57 30.62 1.12
N PRO A 298 -3.69 30.12 1.65
CA PRO A 298 -3.75 28.77 2.19
C PRO A 298 -3.74 27.71 1.09
N VAL A 299 -3.31 26.50 1.39
CA VAL A 299 -3.50 25.33 0.55
C VAL A 299 -4.97 24.91 0.62
N ILE A 300 -5.54 24.53 -0.51
CA ILE A 300 -6.95 24.21 -0.62
C ILE A 300 -7.15 22.70 -0.60
N PHE A 301 -8.05 22.23 0.24
CA PHE A 301 -8.57 20.87 0.18
C PHE A 301 -10.08 20.91 -0.05
N TYR A 302 -10.58 19.94 -0.80
CA TYR A 302 -12.01 19.68 -0.88
C TYR A 302 -12.25 18.17 -0.90
N THR A 303 -13.27 17.73 -0.16
CA THR A 303 -13.49 16.31 0.12
C THR A 303 -14.96 15.99 0.33
N ASN A 304 -15.34 14.73 0.12
CA ASN A 304 -16.63 14.19 0.54
C ASN A 304 -16.49 13.12 1.65
N GLY A 305 -15.29 13.00 2.23
CA GLY A 305 -14.96 11.97 3.22
C GLY A 305 -14.39 10.69 2.63
N PHE A 306 -14.65 10.39 1.36
CA PHE A 306 -14.10 9.22 0.64
C PHE A 306 -13.06 9.62 -0.41
N GLU A 307 -13.32 10.70 -1.12
CA GLU A 307 -12.39 11.26 -2.07
C GLU A 307 -11.92 12.63 -1.57
N THR A 308 -10.62 12.86 -1.63
CA THR A 308 -9.99 14.10 -1.20
C THR A 308 -9.11 14.64 -2.31
N PHE A 309 -9.16 15.94 -2.52
CA PHE A 309 -8.34 16.66 -3.48
C PHE A 309 -7.54 17.73 -2.74
N ILE A 310 -6.30 17.95 -3.20
CA ILE A 310 -5.44 19.05 -2.78
C ILE A 310 -5.21 19.99 -3.95
N TRP A 311 -5.18 21.28 -3.66
CA TRP A 311 -4.90 22.31 -4.64
C TRP A 311 -4.05 23.43 -4.05
N ASP A 312 -2.78 23.44 -4.38
CA ASP A 312 -1.92 24.62 -4.22
C ASP A 312 -1.98 25.41 -5.52
N ASP A 313 -2.97 26.31 -5.65
CA ASP A 313 -3.29 27.02 -6.88
C ASP A 313 -2.24 28.06 -7.30
N MET A 314 -1.23 28.29 -6.47
CA MET A 314 -0.04 29.07 -6.83
C MET A 314 1.00 28.25 -7.61
N MET A 315 1.02 26.92 -7.42
CA MET A 315 2.10 26.06 -7.93
C MET A 315 1.63 24.98 -8.89
N TYR A 316 0.45 24.39 -8.67
CA TYR A 316 -0.01 23.20 -9.36
C TYR A 316 -1.52 23.16 -9.54
N PRO A 317 -2.03 22.48 -10.59
CA PRO A 317 -3.44 22.12 -10.67
C PRO A 317 -3.84 21.21 -9.52
N ASP A 318 -5.13 21.16 -9.25
CA ASP A 318 -5.72 20.28 -8.26
C ASP A 318 -5.51 18.80 -8.64
N ARG A 319 -5.35 17.96 -7.61
CA ARG A 319 -5.15 16.52 -7.77
C ARG A 319 -5.75 15.74 -6.63
N ARG A 320 -6.12 14.49 -6.92
CA ARG A 320 -6.61 13.57 -5.91
C ARG A 320 -5.47 13.14 -4.99
N VAL A 321 -5.76 13.09 -3.68
CA VAL A 321 -4.87 12.57 -2.64
C VAL A 321 -5.63 11.60 -1.75
N SER A 322 -4.93 10.73 -1.05
CA SER A 322 -5.55 9.69 -0.23
C SER A 322 -6.13 10.20 1.09
N SER A 323 -5.62 11.32 1.62
CA SER A 323 -6.09 11.94 2.87
C SER A 323 -5.54 13.37 3.02
N ILE A 324 -5.87 14.01 4.14
CA ILE A 324 -5.34 15.34 4.50
C ILE A 324 -3.88 15.21 4.95
N PHE A 325 -3.06 16.20 4.60
CA PHE A 325 -1.64 16.27 4.94
C PHE A 325 -1.43 16.74 6.38
N SER A 326 -0.27 16.40 6.95
CA SER A 326 0.16 16.91 8.26
C SER A 326 0.51 18.40 8.21
N GLN A 327 0.61 19.02 9.39
CA GLN A 327 0.95 20.44 9.52
C GLN A 327 2.30 20.78 8.87
N ASP A 328 3.31 19.94 9.08
CA ASP A 328 4.66 20.16 8.53
C ASP A 328 4.71 19.97 7.01
N GLU A 329 3.91 19.04 6.46
CA GLU A 329 3.80 18.82 5.01
C GLU A 329 3.14 20.01 4.31
N ILE A 330 2.03 20.53 4.87
CA ILE A 330 1.37 21.71 4.31
C ILE A 330 2.29 22.93 4.42
N GLN A 331 2.97 23.11 5.55
CA GLN A 331 3.93 24.21 5.70
C GLN A 331 5.06 24.09 4.67
N LEU A 332 5.59 22.90 4.43
CA LEU A 332 6.63 22.66 3.43
C LEU A 332 6.17 23.02 2.00
N LEU A 333 4.92 22.74 1.64
CA LEU A 333 4.35 23.15 0.35
C LEU A 333 4.35 24.69 0.21
N ILE A 334 3.95 25.40 1.26
CA ILE A 334 3.92 26.87 1.29
C ILE A 334 5.35 27.43 1.20
N ASP A 335 6.28 26.92 1.98
CA ASP A 335 7.68 27.39 1.99
C ASP A 335 8.35 27.21 0.61
N ARG A 336 8.01 26.13 -0.10
CA ARG A 336 8.54 25.84 -1.45
C ARG A 336 8.05 26.79 -2.54
N ARG A 337 7.00 27.57 -2.30
CA ARG A 337 6.60 28.63 -3.24
C ARG A 337 7.74 29.64 -3.46
N ASP A 338 8.55 29.88 -2.42
CA ASP A 338 9.66 30.83 -2.43
C ASP A 338 11.04 30.18 -2.53
N THR A 339 11.21 28.97 -2.00
CA THR A 339 12.54 28.33 -1.86
C THR A 339 12.92 27.42 -3.01
N ARG A 340 11.94 26.90 -3.73
CA ARG A 340 12.13 25.97 -4.83
C ARG A 340 12.84 26.61 -6.00
N ARG A 341 13.91 25.96 -6.48
CA ARG A 341 14.72 26.44 -7.60
C ARG A 341 14.45 25.65 -8.87
N SER A 342 14.62 26.28 -10.03
CA SER A 342 14.52 25.60 -11.33
C SER A 342 15.57 24.50 -11.45
N ILE A 343 15.15 23.37 -12.00
CA ILE A 343 15.96 22.19 -12.33
C ILE A 343 16.13 21.98 -13.84
N SER A 344 15.70 22.93 -14.67
CA SER A 344 15.84 22.85 -16.13
C SER A 344 17.31 22.73 -16.59
N LYS A 345 18.26 23.19 -15.77
CA LYS A 345 19.70 23.03 -15.96
C LYS A 345 20.33 22.48 -14.68
N PRO A 346 20.21 21.16 -14.45
CA PRO A 346 20.65 20.58 -13.20
C PRO A 346 22.16 20.62 -13.03
N VAL A 347 22.63 20.91 -11.82
CA VAL A 347 24.04 20.84 -11.48
C VAL A 347 24.36 19.41 -11.06
N ILE A 348 24.99 18.65 -11.96
CA ILE A 348 25.28 17.22 -11.78
C ILE A 348 26.72 17.07 -11.25
N GLN A 349 26.89 16.29 -10.19
CA GLN A 349 28.21 16.01 -9.61
C GLN A 349 28.91 14.85 -10.36
N ASP A 350 30.07 15.12 -10.98
CA ASP A 350 30.85 14.10 -11.69
C ASP A 350 31.33 12.95 -10.79
N ALA A 351 31.51 13.20 -9.50
CA ALA A 351 31.84 12.17 -8.51
C ALA A 351 30.73 11.09 -8.38
N ILE A 352 29.47 11.47 -8.61
CA ILE A 352 28.34 10.55 -8.58
C ILE A 352 28.11 9.95 -9.97
N THR A 353 28.00 10.79 -11.01
CA THR A 353 27.72 10.38 -12.40
C THR A 353 28.57 11.17 -13.37
N ASN A 354 29.47 10.49 -14.08
CA ASN A 354 30.38 11.11 -15.06
C ASN A 354 30.13 10.67 -16.51
N ARG A 355 29.29 9.67 -16.74
CA ARG A 355 28.98 9.16 -18.09
C ARG A 355 27.93 10.01 -18.75
N TYR A 356 28.11 10.29 -20.07
CA TYR A 356 27.25 11.20 -20.81
C TYR A 356 25.77 10.80 -20.77
N TYR A 357 25.46 9.53 -21.00
CA TYR A 357 24.10 9.01 -21.03
C TYR A 357 23.41 9.06 -19.65
N GLN A 358 24.18 8.93 -18.55
CA GLN A 358 23.65 9.10 -17.20
C GLN A 358 23.26 10.57 -16.94
N LYS A 359 24.11 11.51 -17.40
CA LYS A 359 23.81 12.95 -17.31
C LYS A 359 22.60 13.31 -18.15
N GLU A 360 22.48 12.74 -19.36
CA GLU A 360 21.33 12.95 -20.22
C GLU A 360 20.03 12.44 -19.58
N ALA A 361 20.03 11.25 -18.98
CA ALA A 361 18.89 10.71 -18.23
C ALA A 361 18.43 11.67 -17.12
N ILE A 362 19.38 12.26 -16.38
CA ILE A 362 19.10 13.22 -15.30
C ILE A 362 18.49 14.49 -15.88
N VAL A 363 19.08 15.05 -16.94
CA VAL A 363 18.58 16.28 -17.59
C VAL A 363 17.15 16.08 -18.10
N ARG A 364 16.88 14.97 -18.82
CA ARG A 364 15.53 14.67 -19.33
C ARG A 364 14.50 14.54 -18.22
N THR A 365 14.84 13.85 -17.13
CA THR A 365 13.95 13.73 -15.97
C THR A 365 13.64 15.09 -15.35
N CYS A 366 14.67 15.93 -15.18
CA CYS A 366 14.51 17.27 -14.63
C CYS A 366 13.67 18.19 -15.54
N GLU A 367 13.89 18.12 -16.87
CA GLU A 367 13.10 18.87 -17.85
C GLU A 367 11.62 18.51 -17.82
N ASP A 368 11.30 17.20 -17.71
CA ASP A 368 9.92 16.73 -17.64
C ASP A 368 9.24 17.15 -16.34
N PHE A 369 9.95 17.07 -15.21
CA PHE A 369 9.42 17.57 -13.94
C PHE A 369 9.19 19.08 -13.96
N GLU A 370 10.09 19.84 -14.54
CA GLU A 370 9.94 21.31 -14.70
C GLU A 370 8.72 21.69 -15.56
N LYS A 371 8.38 20.86 -16.56
CA LYS A 371 7.17 21.01 -17.39
C LYS A 371 5.87 20.60 -16.68
N GLY A 372 5.96 20.09 -15.46
CA GLY A 372 4.80 19.70 -14.65
C GLY A 372 4.48 18.19 -14.66
N SER A 373 5.27 17.35 -15.36
CA SER A 373 5.16 15.90 -15.19
C SER A 373 5.49 15.53 -13.74
N ARG A 374 4.78 14.54 -13.20
CA ARG A 374 5.05 14.02 -11.86
C ARG A 374 5.67 12.64 -11.87
N LYS A 375 5.85 12.05 -13.06
CA LYS A 375 6.33 10.69 -13.23
C LYS A 375 7.39 10.64 -14.33
N ALA A 376 8.41 9.81 -14.14
CA ALA A 376 9.47 9.58 -15.11
C ALA A 376 9.86 8.10 -15.14
N LEU A 377 10.05 7.54 -16.34
CA LEU A 377 10.51 6.16 -16.55
C LEU A 377 11.86 6.17 -17.26
N LEU A 378 12.87 5.60 -16.61
CA LEU A 378 14.22 5.44 -17.14
C LEU A 378 14.46 3.98 -17.53
N VAL A 379 14.50 3.72 -18.82
CA VAL A 379 14.81 2.40 -19.38
C VAL A 379 16.31 2.35 -19.64
N MET A 380 17.06 1.65 -18.80
CA MET A 380 18.51 1.60 -18.88
C MET A 380 19.00 0.17 -18.70
N ALA A 381 19.90 -0.27 -19.56
CA ALA A 381 20.48 -1.61 -19.53
C ALA A 381 21.04 -1.99 -18.13
N THR A 382 20.97 -3.28 -17.80
CA THR A 382 21.62 -3.78 -16.57
C THR A 382 23.12 -3.52 -16.63
N GLY A 383 23.71 -3.02 -15.54
CA GLY A 383 25.13 -2.64 -15.50
C GLY A 383 25.45 -1.23 -16.01
N SER A 384 24.49 -0.49 -16.61
CA SER A 384 24.68 0.89 -17.05
C SER A 384 24.77 1.92 -15.91
N GLY A 385 24.41 1.52 -14.67
CA GLY A 385 24.51 2.37 -13.50
C GLY A 385 23.22 3.11 -13.11
N LYS A 386 22.06 2.47 -13.31
CA LYS A 386 20.73 2.99 -12.88
C LYS A 386 20.74 3.60 -11.47
N THR A 387 21.32 2.89 -10.50
CA THR A 387 21.40 3.36 -9.11
C THR A 387 22.20 4.66 -8.98
N ARG A 388 23.26 4.87 -9.78
CA ARG A 388 24.01 6.14 -9.78
C ARG A 388 23.19 7.30 -10.33
N VAL A 389 22.38 7.06 -11.36
CA VAL A 389 21.44 8.06 -11.90
C VAL A 389 20.41 8.43 -10.81
N ALA A 390 19.84 7.44 -10.12
CA ALA A 390 18.93 7.69 -9.01
C ALA A 390 19.57 8.53 -7.89
N ILE A 391 20.79 8.20 -7.47
CA ILE A 391 21.53 8.96 -6.45
C ILE A 391 21.77 10.40 -6.91
N SER A 392 22.15 10.61 -8.15
CA SER A 392 22.38 11.94 -8.71
C SER A 392 21.08 12.76 -8.83
N LEU A 393 19.96 12.12 -9.20
CA LEU A 393 18.63 12.76 -9.20
C LEU A 393 18.22 13.20 -7.79
N VAL A 394 18.45 12.36 -6.78
CA VAL A 394 18.22 12.73 -5.37
C VAL A 394 19.07 13.94 -4.98
N ASP A 395 20.35 13.97 -5.33
CA ASP A 395 21.25 15.10 -5.04
C ASP A 395 20.75 16.41 -5.70
N VAL A 396 20.36 16.35 -6.96
CA VAL A 396 19.83 17.50 -7.71
C VAL A 396 18.52 17.99 -7.11
N LEU A 397 17.56 17.10 -6.90
CA LEU A 397 16.22 17.44 -6.43
C LEU A 397 16.21 17.96 -4.99
N THR A 398 17.08 17.40 -4.12
CA THR A 398 17.18 17.88 -2.73
C THR A 398 17.85 19.25 -2.66
N LYS A 399 18.89 19.51 -3.44
CA LYS A 399 19.56 20.83 -3.48
C LYS A 399 18.69 21.93 -4.06
N ALA A 400 17.75 21.58 -4.95
CA ALA A 400 16.82 22.52 -5.57
C ALA A 400 15.49 22.66 -4.79
N ASP A 401 15.38 22.04 -3.62
CA ASP A 401 14.19 22.00 -2.74
C ASP A 401 12.92 21.42 -3.41
N TRP A 402 13.13 20.49 -4.34
CA TRP A 402 12.05 19.69 -4.94
C TRP A 402 11.70 18.48 -4.10
N ALA A 403 12.66 17.90 -3.41
CA ALA A 403 12.48 16.74 -2.55
C ALA A 403 13.24 16.90 -1.23
N LYS A 404 12.60 16.53 -0.13
CA LYS A 404 13.16 16.51 1.22
C LYS A 404 13.14 15.10 1.79
N ASN A 405 12.02 14.43 1.69
CA ASN A 405 11.82 13.05 2.15
C ASN A 405 11.65 12.13 0.94
N ILE A 406 12.44 11.05 0.90
CA ILE A 406 12.55 10.17 -0.27
C ILE A 406 12.29 8.73 0.15
N LEU A 407 11.53 8.02 -0.68
CA LEU A 407 11.30 6.59 -0.55
C LEU A 407 11.97 5.84 -1.71
N PHE A 408 12.77 4.84 -1.38
CA PHE A 408 13.33 3.88 -2.35
C PHE A 408 12.71 2.51 -2.15
N LEU A 409 12.11 1.98 -3.20
CA LEU A 409 11.46 0.68 -3.20
C LEU A 409 12.17 -0.30 -4.14
N ALA A 410 12.40 -1.52 -3.63
CA ALA A 410 12.89 -2.64 -4.42
C ALA A 410 12.13 -3.92 -4.04
N ASP A 411 12.21 -4.93 -4.93
CA ASP A 411 11.48 -6.19 -4.75
C ASP A 411 12.05 -7.05 -3.60
N ARG A 412 13.39 -7.00 -3.39
CA ARG A 412 14.09 -7.89 -2.45
C ARG A 412 14.94 -7.11 -1.45
N THR A 413 14.99 -7.60 -0.22
CA THR A 413 15.82 -7.02 0.86
C THR A 413 17.31 -6.88 0.47
N ALA A 414 17.84 -7.82 -0.31
CA ALA A 414 19.23 -7.73 -0.80
C ALA A 414 19.47 -6.50 -1.68
N LEU A 415 18.51 -6.17 -2.57
CA LEU A 415 18.57 -4.96 -3.42
C LEU A 415 18.41 -3.69 -2.60
N VAL A 416 17.51 -3.70 -1.60
CA VAL A 416 17.33 -2.60 -0.63
C VAL A 416 18.66 -2.32 0.08
N ASN A 417 19.34 -3.34 0.60
CA ASN A 417 20.61 -3.20 1.31
C ASN A 417 21.73 -2.69 0.38
N GLN A 418 21.79 -3.20 -0.84
CA GLN A 418 22.77 -2.76 -1.85
C GLN A 418 22.54 -1.30 -2.23
N ALA A 419 21.30 -0.90 -2.49
CA ALA A 419 20.96 0.47 -2.82
C ALA A 419 21.34 1.41 -1.66
N LYS A 420 20.90 1.11 -0.44
CA LYS A 420 21.23 1.88 0.76
C LYS A 420 22.75 2.10 0.91
N LYS A 421 23.54 1.02 0.78
CA LYS A 421 25.01 1.11 0.84
C LYS A 421 25.58 2.09 -0.19
N ASN A 422 25.06 2.07 -1.41
CA ASN A 422 25.50 2.96 -2.48
C ASN A 422 25.12 4.43 -2.19
N PHE A 423 23.90 4.67 -1.69
CA PHE A 423 23.45 6.01 -1.29
C PHE A 423 24.27 6.59 -0.14
N VAL A 424 24.52 5.81 0.93
CA VAL A 424 25.34 6.23 2.07
C VAL A 424 26.76 6.58 1.63
N ASN A 425 27.35 5.82 0.71
CA ASN A 425 28.70 6.07 0.19
C ASN A 425 28.81 7.35 -0.65
N LEU A 426 27.77 7.65 -1.45
CA LEU A 426 27.82 8.76 -2.42
C LEU A 426 27.12 10.04 -1.92
N LEU A 427 26.19 9.92 -0.97
CA LEU A 427 25.50 11.03 -0.30
C LEU A 427 25.55 10.85 1.24
N PRO A 428 26.73 10.95 1.86
CA PRO A 428 26.89 10.64 3.29
C PRO A 428 26.15 11.62 4.23
N SER A 429 25.77 12.79 3.74
CA SER A 429 24.99 13.78 4.51
C SER A 429 23.49 13.43 4.60
N LEU A 430 23.01 12.48 3.80
CA LEU A 430 21.60 12.08 3.78
C LEU A 430 21.35 11.01 4.86
N THR A 431 20.49 11.34 5.84
CA THR A 431 20.08 10.37 6.86
C THR A 431 19.20 9.28 6.25
N THR A 432 19.53 8.01 6.52
CA THR A 432 18.89 6.87 5.88
C THR A 432 18.31 5.89 6.90
N CYS A 433 17.20 5.25 6.57
CA CYS A 433 16.62 4.14 7.34
C CYS A 433 16.23 2.99 6.41
N ASN A 434 16.54 1.76 6.81
CA ASN A 434 16.05 0.54 6.17
C ASN A 434 14.94 -0.08 7.02
N LEU A 435 13.70 0.06 6.56
CA LEU A 435 12.52 -0.48 7.26
C LEU A 435 12.51 -2.01 7.36
N CYS A 436 13.28 -2.72 6.54
CA CYS A 436 13.35 -4.18 6.59
C CYS A 436 14.16 -4.69 7.80
N GLU A 437 14.97 -3.85 8.45
CA GLU A 437 15.91 -4.27 9.49
C GLU A 437 15.60 -3.74 10.90
N ASN A 438 14.68 -2.78 11.05
CA ASN A 438 14.30 -2.15 12.33
C ASN A 438 15.48 -1.66 13.21
N LYS A 439 16.58 -1.22 12.58
CA LYS A 439 17.80 -0.78 13.28
C LYS A 439 17.91 0.73 13.43
N GLU A 440 17.18 1.48 12.62
CA GLU A 440 17.27 2.93 12.50
C GLU A 440 15.90 3.56 12.74
N ASP A 441 15.89 4.82 13.16
CA ASP A 441 14.66 5.56 13.42
C ASP A 441 14.14 6.19 12.12
N PRO A 442 12.99 5.75 11.59
CA PRO A 442 12.41 6.30 10.37
C PRO A 442 11.94 7.74 10.52
N GLU A 443 11.61 8.20 11.74
CA GLU A 443 11.10 9.56 12.00
C GLU A 443 12.15 10.65 11.73
N VAL A 444 13.43 10.35 11.96
CA VAL A 444 14.54 11.30 11.73
C VAL A 444 15.24 11.12 10.40
N SER A 445 14.84 10.12 9.63
CA SER A 445 15.50 9.77 8.37
C SER A 445 14.85 10.47 7.17
N ARG A 446 15.69 11.04 6.31
CA ARG A 446 15.27 11.72 5.08
C ARG A 446 15.07 10.75 3.91
N MET A 447 15.73 9.62 3.94
CA MET A 447 15.59 8.59 2.92
C MET A 447 15.28 7.24 3.54
N ILE A 448 14.14 6.72 3.16
CA ILE A 448 13.63 5.44 3.59
C ILE A 448 13.86 4.41 2.48
N PHE A 449 14.44 3.28 2.85
CA PHE A 449 14.62 2.12 1.99
C PHE A 449 13.68 1.00 2.44
N SER A 450 12.93 0.42 1.52
CA SER A 450 11.96 -0.63 1.86
C SER A 450 11.73 -1.59 0.72
N THR A 451 11.21 -2.78 1.04
CA THR A 451 10.51 -3.60 0.06
C THR A 451 9.04 -3.17 -0.05
N TYR A 452 8.40 -3.50 -1.17
CA TYR A 452 6.98 -3.16 -1.37
C TYR A 452 6.07 -3.71 -0.25
N PRO A 453 6.16 -5.01 0.15
CA PRO A 453 5.34 -5.54 1.24
C PRO A 453 5.59 -4.85 2.59
N THR A 454 6.84 -4.53 2.88
CA THR A 454 7.19 -3.85 4.14
C THR A 454 6.61 -2.44 4.17
N MET A 455 6.69 -1.69 3.06
CA MET A 455 6.13 -0.34 2.99
C MET A 455 4.61 -0.33 3.06
N MET A 456 3.94 -1.29 2.41
CA MET A 456 2.48 -1.44 2.47
C MET A 456 1.99 -1.57 3.93
N ASN A 457 2.67 -2.38 4.73
CA ASN A 457 2.34 -2.51 6.16
C ASN A 457 2.73 -1.26 6.95
N ALA A 458 3.88 -0.66 6.66
CA ALA A 458 4.37 0.50 7.38
C ALA A 458 3.45 1.73 7.25
N ILE A 459 2.73 1.89 6.15
CA ILE A 459 1.73 2.95 5.97
C ILE A 459 0.69 2.92 7.10
N ASP A 460 0.21 1.73 7.46
CA ASP A 460 -0.85 1.59 8.47
C ASP A 460 -0.31 1.40 9.90
N GLU A 461 0.90 0.86 10.07
CA GLU A 461 1.42 0.41 11.37
C GLU A 461 2.46 1.35 11.98
N THR A 462 3.26 2.06 11.16
CA THR A 462 4.34 2.89 11.69
C THR A 462 3.80 4.20 12.27
N ARG A 463 4.17 4.46 13.51
CA ARG A 463 3.74 5.65 14.27
C ARG A 463 4.92 6.52 14.67
N SER A 464 4.67 7.84 14.76
CA SER A 464 5.60 8.79 15.37
C SER A 464 5.64 8.60 16.88
N LYS A 465 6.57 9.25 17.55
CA LYS A 465 6.69 9.25 19.03
C LYS A 465 5.42 9.76 19.72
N ASP A 466 4.67 10.63 19.05
CA ASP A 466 3.41 11.18 19.55
C ASP A 466 2.20 10.27 19.26
N GLY A 467 2.42 9.10 18.65
CA GLY A 467 1.39 8.12 18.31
C GLY A 467 0.59 8.44 17.03
N ASN A 468 0.91 9.54 16.33
CA ASN A 468 0.31 9.85 15.04
C ASN A 468 0.85 8.93 13.94
N ARG A 469 0.17 8.87 12.79
CA ARG A 469 0.69 8.16 11.61
C ARG A 469 1.99 8.82 11.15
N LEU A 470 3.07 8.04 11.02
CA LEU A 470 4.35 8.59 10.57
C LEU A 470 4.34 8.88 9.07
N PHE A 471 3.86 7.92 8.28
CA PHE A 471 3.82 8.05 6.83
C PHE A 471 2.45 8.56 6.38
N THR A 472 2.24 9.86 6.49
CA THR A 472 1.07 10.58 5.97
C THR A 472 1.17 10.73 4.44
N PRO A 473 0.08 11.05 3.72
CA PRO A 473 0.09 11.13 2.26
C PRO A 473 1.13 12.06 1.66
N GLY A 474 1.45 13.16 2.32
CA GLY A 474 2.47 14.13 1.89
C GLY A 474 3.87 13.86 2.43
N HIS A 475 4.10 12.75 3.13
CA HIS A 475 5.37 12.48 3.81
C HIS A 475 6.55 12.37 2.85
N PHE A 476 6.39 11.69 1.72
CA PHE A 476 7.43 11.55 0.70
C PHE A 476 7.18 12.51 -0.46
N ASP A 477 8.24 13.20 -0.88
CA ASP A 477 8.23 14.08 -2.04
C ASP A 477 8.65 13.34 -3.31
N LEU A 478 9.44 12.28 -3.16
CA LEU A 478 10.00 11.47 -4.23
C LEU A 478 9.97 9.99 -3.88
N ILE A 479 9.45 9.18 -4.79
CA ILE A 479 9.50 7.72 -4.72
C ILE A 479 10.31 7.20 -5.90
N ILE A 480 11.30 6.37 -5.62
CA ILE A 480 12.16 5.72 -6.62
C ILE A 480 11.83 4.23 -6.60
N LEU A 481 11.49 3.69 -7.77
CA LEU A 481 11.18 2.28 -7.97
C LEU A 481 12.32 1.62 -8.73
N ASP A 482 12.99 0.67 -8.09
CA ASP A 482 13.97 -0.17 -8.76
C ASP A 482 13.29 -1.43 -9.30
N GLU A 483 13.64 -1.82 -10.52
CA GLU A 483 13.04 -2.93 -11.27
C GLU A 483 11.50 -2.82 -11.34
N SER A 484 11.01 -1.69 -11.87
CA SER A 484 9.59 -1.32 -11.95
C SER A 484 8.81 -2.19 -12.95
N HIS A 485 8.70 -3.50 -12.66
CA HIS A 485 7.89 -4.42 -13.47
C HIS A 485 6.41 -4.32 -13.07
N ARG A 486 5.49 -4.47 -14.03
CA ARG A 486 4.06 -4.35 -13.82
C ARG A 486 3.47 -5.27 -12.74
N SER A 487 3.93 -6.52 -12.62
CA SER A 487 3.41 -7.45 -11.60
C SER A 487 3.53 -6.89 -10.18
N ILE A 488 4.59 -6.12 -9.93
CA ILE A 488 4.83 -5.42 -8.67
C ILE A 488 3.87 -4.23 -8.54
N TYR A 489 3.72 -3.43 -9.60
CA TYR A 489 2.88 -2.24 -9.55
C TYR A 489 1.40 -2.56 -9.29
N ASN A 490 0.80 -3.50 -10.02
CA ASN A 490 -0.60 -3.85 -9.84
C ASN A 490 -0.88 -4.39 -8.41
N LYS A 491 0.06 -5.15 -7.86
CA LYS A 491 -0.05 -5.71 -6.52
C LYS A 491 0.09 -4.66 -5.42
N TYR A 492 0.93 -3.63 -5.64
CA TYR A 492 1.26 -2.61 -4.64
C TYR A 492 0.86 -1.19 -5.09
N LYS A 493 -0.11 -1.09 -6.00
CA LYS A 493 -0.61 0.19 -6.52
C LYS A 493 -1.03 1.15 -5.41
N ASP A 494 -1.57 0.63 -4.34
CA ASP A 494 -2.03 1.43 -3.19
C ASP A 494 -0.93 2.26 -2.54
N ILE A 495 0.35 1.85 -2.61
CA ILE A 495 1.46 2.67 -2.13
C ILE A 495 1.55 3.97 -2.95
N PHE A 496 1.37 3.87 -4.27
CA PHE A 496 1.50 5.00 -5.19
C PHE A 496 0.24 5.87 -5.22
N ASP A 497 -0.94 5.27 -4.96
CA ASP A 497 -2.20 5.99 -4.79
C ASP A 497 -2.27 6.68 -3.42
N TYR A 498 -1.53 6.16 -2.43
CA TYR A 498 -1.50 6.70 -1.08
C TYR A 498 -0.61 7.95 -0.97
N PHE A 499 0.63 7.91 -1.48
CA PHE A 499 1.57 9.01 -1.38
C PHE A 499 1.45 9.99 -2.55
N ASP A 500 1.40 11.28 -2.22
CA ASP A 500 1.45 12.36 -3.21
C ASP A 500 2.90 12.77 -3.51
N ALA A 501 3.63 11.95 -4.24
CA ALA A 501 5.05 12.12 -4.52
C ALA A 501 5.36 12.19 -6.02
N LEU A 502 6.52 12.74 -6.37
CA LEU A 502 7.13 12.50 -7.67
C LEU A 502 7.55 11.03 -7.78
N LEU A 503 7.40 10.42 -8.95
CA LEU A 503 7.67 9.00 -9.17
C LEU A 503 8.76 8.81 -10.22
N ILE A 504 9.83 8.09 -9.89
CA ILE A 504 10.88 7.69 -10.83
C ILE A 504 10.95 6.17 -10.89
N GLY A 505 10.68 5.60 -12.06
CA GLY A 505 10.85 4.18 -12.35
C GLY A 505 12.19 3.90 -13.01
N LEU A 506 12.91 2.91 -12.50
CA LEU A 506 14.14 2.38 -13.07
C LEU A 506 13.91 0.95 -13.56
N THR A 507 14.15 0.65 -14.81
CA THR A 507 14.02 -0.70 -15.35
C THR A 507 15.02 -0.95 -16.47
N ALA A 508 15.42 -2.20 -16.65
CA ALA A 508 16.17 -2.61 -17.83
C ALA A 508 15.25 -3.14 -18.94
N THR A 509 14.10 -3.70 -18.57
CA THR A 509 13.19 -4.42 -19.45
C THR A 509 11.74 -3.97 -19.18
N PRO A 510 11.30 -2.87 -19.79
CA PRO A 510 9.90 -2.49 -19.72
C PRO A 510 9.03 -3.54 -20.40
N LYS A 511 7.88 -3.83 -19.82
CA LYS A 511 6.89 -4.73 -20.44
C LYS A 511 5.84 -3.90 -21.18
N ASP A 512 5.53 -4.29 -22.41
CA ASP A 512 4.59 -3.63 -23.32
C ASP A 512 3.39 -4.49 -23.75
N SER A 513 3.31 -5.75 -23.26
CA SER A 513 2.23 -6.67 -23.62
C SER A 513 0.83 -6.19 -23.21
N ILE A 514 -0.18 -6.56 -23.98
CA ILE A 514 -1.60 -6.28 -23.70
C ILE A 514 -1.94 -6.75 -22.28
N GLY A 515 -2.36 -5.83 -21.46
CA GLY A 515 -2.63 -6.10 -20.05
C GLY A 515 -1.40 -5.94 -19.13
N ALA A 516 -0.16 -5.65 -19.60
CA ALA A 516 1.09 -5.51 -18.84
C ALA A 516 1.94 -4.31 -19.27
N ASN A 517 1.34 -3.10 -19.36
CA ASN A 517 2.05 -1.93 -19.86
C ASN A 517 2.70 -1.12 -18.73
N THR A 518 4.04 -1.18 -18.64
CA THR A 518 4.83 -0.38 -17.67
C THR A 518 4.67 1.12 -17.93
N TYR A 519 4.55 1.54 -19.19
CA TYR A 519 4.48 2.95 -19.59
C TYR A 519 3.21 3.64 -19.06
N SER A 520 2.06 2.94 -19.03
CA SER A 520 0.80 3.49 -18.54
C SER A 520 0.84 3.86 -17.04
N ILE A 521 1.72 3.22 -16.27
CA ILE A 521 1.95 3.52 -14.85
C ILE A 521 2.54 4.92 -14.69
N PHE A 522 3.41 5.30 -15.62
CA PHE A 522 4.13 6.57 -15.62
C PHE A 522 3.44 7.63 -16.48
N ASP A 523 2.18 7.39 -16.88
CA ASP A 523 1.40 8.28 -17.74
C ASP A 523 2.11 8.57 -19.09
N LEU A 524 2.83 7.57 -19.60
CA LEU A 524 3.62 7.65 -20.83
C LEU A 524 2.98 6.83 -21.97
N GLU A 525 3.23 7.25 -23.19
CA GLU A 525 2.88 6.49 -24.38
C GLU A 525 3.72 5.20 -24.45
N THR A 526 3.08 4.10 -24.87
CA THR A 526 3.73 2.78 -24.97
C THR A 526 4.95 2.84 -25.90
N GLY A 527 6.09 2.41 -25.38
CA GLY A 527 7.36 2.43 -26.13
C GLY A 527 8.14 3.74 -26.02
N VAL A 528 7.59 4.78 -25.38
CA VAL A 528 8.22 6.12 -25.26
C VAL A 528 8.51 6.42 -23.78
N PRO A 529 9.65 5.95 -23.22
CA PRO A 529 10.07 6.31 -21.88
C PRO A 529 10.55 7.78 -21.82
N THR A 530 10.67 8.33 -20.61
CA THR A 530 11.34 9.62 -20.39
C THR A 530 12.78 9.61 -20.93
N TYR A 531 13.49 8.49 -20.75
CA TYR A 531 14.82 8.26 -21.31
C TYR A 531 15.07 6.77 -21.52
N ALA A 532 15.74 6.43 -22.64
CA ALA A 532 16.17 5.07 -22.97
C ALA A 532 17.68 5.00 -23.22
N TYR A 533 18.35 4.02 -22.60
CA TYR A 533 19.73 3.62 -22.90
C TYR A 533 19.82 2.11 -22.93
N GLU A 534 19.60 1.58 -24.12
CA GLU A 534 19.46 0.15 -24.37
C GLU A 534 20.82 -0.58 -24.40
N TYR A 535 20.76 -1.91 -24.28
CA TYR A 535 21.95 -2.77 -24.21
C TYR A 535 22.85 -2.63 -25.47
N GLU A 536 22.27 -2.64 -26.66
CA GLU A 536 22.97 -2.54 -27.92
C GLU A 536 23.76 -1.22 -28.03
N THR A 537 23.15 -0.13 -27.60
CA THR A 537 23.81 1.19 -27.55
C THR A 537 24.94 1.18 -26.52
N ALA A 538 24.74 0.56 -25.36
CA ALA A 538 25.78 0.48 -24.34
C ALA A 538 26.99 -0.37 -24.76
N VAL A 539 26.76 -1.42 -25.53
CA VAL A 539 27.82 -2.24 -26.13
C VAL A 539 28.57 -1.46 -27.21
N LYS A 540 27.83 -0.76 -28.10
CA LYS A 540 28.42 0.11 -29.15
C LYS A 540 29.31 1.20 -28.53
N ASP A 541 28.86 1.79 -27.45
CA ASP A 541 29.58 2.81 -26.69
C ASP A 541 30.71 2.24 -25.81
N LYS A 542 30.91 0.92 -25.80
CA LYS A 542 31.91 0.20 -25.01
C LYS A 542 31.78 0.34 -23.48
N TYR A 543 30.60 0.64 -23.00
CA TYR A 543 30.30 0.63 -21.57
C TYR A 543 29.83 -0.73 -21.07
N LEU A 544 29.30 -1.56 -21.96
CA LEU A 544 28.99 -2.96 -21.73
C LEU A 544 29.67 -3.84 -22.74
N VAL A 545 29.81 -5.12 -22.45
CA VAL A 545 30.37 -6.13 -23.33
C VAL A 545 29.25 -6.93 -23.99
N SER A 546 29.51 -7.40 -25.24
CA SER A 546 28.58 -8.33 -25.89
C SER A 546 28.58 -9.68 -25.16
N TYR A 547 27.47 -10.40 -25.23
CA TYR A 547 27.37 -11.78 -24.79
C TYR A 547 27.17 -12.72 -25.96
N HIS A 548 27.55 -13.97 -25.77
CA HIS A 548 27.21 -15.06 -26.68
C HIS A 548 26.24 -15.98 -25.95
N SER A 549 25.14 -16.31 -26.59
CA SER A 549 24.18 -17.27 -26.06
C SER A 549 24.46 -18.63 -26.72
N TYR A 550 24.59 -19.65 -25.87
CA TYR A 550 24.63 -21.05 -26.30
C TYR A 550 23.33 -21.70 -25.86
N GLU A 551 22.64 -22.30 -26.80
CA GLU A 551 21.44 -23.08 -26.52
C GLU A 551 21.79 -24.56 -26.59
N THR A 552 21.76 -25.23 -25.46
CA THR A 552 21.95 -26.70 -25.42
C THR A 552 20.58 -27.33 -25.57
N LYS A 553 20.37 -27.99 -26.71
CA LYS A 553 19.14 -28.73 -26.97
C LYS A 553 19.25 -30.12 -26.38
N MET A 554 18.40 -30.44 -25.47
CA MET A 554 18.28 -31.80 -24.93
C MET A 554 17.15 -32.53 -25.66
N LYS A 555 17.46 -33.71 -26.19
CA LYS A 555 16.58 -34.54 -27.01
C LYS A 555 15.21 -34.74 -26.32
N PHE A 556 15.21 -34.98 -25.01
CA PHE A 556 14.00 -35.21 -24.25
C PHE A 556 13.11 -33.95 -24.07
N LEU A 557 13.68 -32.73 -24.17
CA LEU A 557 12.87 -31.47 -24.13
C LEU A 557 12.13 -31.24 -25.46
N GLU A 558 12.63 -31.75 -26.56
CA GLU A 558 12.02 -31.60 -27.90
C GLU A 558 11.07 -32.77 -28.19
N GLU A 559 11.43 -34.01 -27.87
CA GLU A 559 10.73 -35.24 -28.26
C GLU A 559 9.87 -35.85 -27.11
N GLY A 560 10.02 -35.37 -25.87
CA GLY A 560 9.43 -36.00 -24.69
C GLY A 560 10.27 -37.18 -24.18
N ILE A 561 9.78 -37.84 -23.12
CA ILE A 561 10.39 -39.05 -22.56
C ILE A 561 9.55 -40.25 -22.98
N HIS A 562 10.20 -41.21 -23.65
CA HIS A 562 9.59 -42.50 -24.00
C HIS A 562 10.08 -43.58 -23.01
N TYR A 563 9.19 -44.31 -22.40
CA TYR A 563 9.49 -45.36 -21.39
C TYR A 563 10.51 -46.36 -21.89
N ASP A 564 10.42 -46.75 -23.15
CA ASP A 564 11.31 -47.75 -23.78
C ASP A 564 12.77 -47.29 -23.90
N GLU A 565 13.04 -45.98 -23.88
CA GLU A 565 14.37 -45.38 -24.01
C GLU A 565 15.06 -45.16 -22.65
N LEU A 566 14.35 -45.42 -21.50
CA LEU A 566 14.86 -45.24 -20.15
C LEU A 566 15.71 -46.41 -19.67
N SER A 567 16.71 -46.13 -18.85
CA SER A 567 17.45 -47.13 -18.11
C SER A 567 16.58 -47.85 -17.06
N GLU A 568 16.99 -49.01 -16.60
CA GLU A 568 16.22 -49.79 -15.59
C GLU A 568 16.01 -49.04 -14.26
N GLU A 569 16.89 -48.11 -13.90
CA GLU A 569 16.75 -47.27 -12.71
C GLU A 569 15.74 -46.14 -12.97
N GLU A 570 15.81 -45.51 -14.16
CA GLU A 570 14.89 -44.47 -14.58
C GLU A 570 13.46 -44.99 -14.82
N LYS A 571 13.30 -46.23 -15.29
CA LYS A 571 12.00 -46.91 -15.41
C LYS A 571 11.30 -47.08 -14.07
N LYS A 572 12.05 -47.42 -13.00
CA LYS A 572 11.47 -47.52 -11.67
C LYS A 572 10.98 -46.19 -11.12
N GLU A 573 11.77 -45.14 -11.33
CA GLU A 573 11.42 -43.80 -10.92
C GLU A 573 10.23 -43.23 -11.74
N PHE A 574 10.16 -43.58 -13.03
CA PHE A 574 9.05 -43.29 -13.92
C PHE A 574 7.76 -44.00 -13.43
N GLU A 575 7.83 -45.27 -13.09
CA GLU A 575 6.70 -46.07 -12.59
C GLU A 575 6.17 -45.57 -11.23
N GLU A 576 7.05 -45.08 -10.35
CA GLU A 576 6.65 -44.52 -9.06
C GLU A 576 5.83 -43.21 -9.21
N HIS A 577 6.09 -42.42 -10.25
CA HIS A 577 5.45 -41.12 -10.44
C HIS A 577 4.36 -41.11 -11.52
N PHE A 578 4.37 -42.07 -12.47
CA PHE A 578 3.47 -42.11 -13.62
C PHE A 578 2.88 -43.52 -13.83
N SER A 579 1.82 -43.83 -13.14
CA SER A 579 1.26 -45.17 -13.08
C SER A 579 0.49 -45.66 -14.32
N ASN A 580 0.33 -44.86 -15.41
CA ASN A 580 -0.52 -45.26 -16.57
C ASN A 580 -0.20 -44.59 -17.92
N THR A 581 1.00 -44.08 -18.17
CA THR A 581 1.36 -43.46 -19.47
C THR A 581 2.75 -43.91 -19.93
N ASP A 582 2.87 -44.37 -21.17
CA ASP A 582 4.15 -44.80 -21.76
C ASP A 582 4.97 -43.63 -22.32
N THR A 583 4.44 -42.40 -22.29
CA THR A 583 5.09 -41.20 -22.80
C THR A 583 4.69 -39.96 -22.00
N ILE A 584 5.67 -39.12 -21.69
CA ILE A 584 5.43 -37.79 -21.08
C ILE A 584 5.70 -36.73 -22.16
N SER A 585 4.72 -35.85 -22.38
CA SER A 585 4.86 -34.73 -23.31
C SER A 585 5.79 -33.66 -22.74
N SER A 586 6.43 -32.87 -23.61
CA SER A 586 7.30 -31.74 -23.22
C SER A 586 6.63 -30.75 -22.27
N SER A 587 5.32 -30.63 -22.27
CA SER A 587 4.56 -29.74 -21.38
C SER A 587 4.36 -30.32 -19.95
N GLU A 588 4.44 -31.64 -19.77
CA GLU A 588 4.28 -32.32 -18.48
C GLU A 588 5.63 -32.53 -17.76
N MET A 589 6.73 -32.27 -18.46
CA MET A 589 8.10 -32.52 -18.00
C MET A 589 8.57 -31.64 -16.84
N ASN A 590 7.99 -30.47 -16.63
CA ASN A 590 8.38 -29.56 -15.54
C ASN A 590 8.24 -30.17 -14.12
N LYS A 591 7.63 -31.36 -14.02
CA LYS A 591 7.49 -32.11 -12.76
C LYS A 591 8.52 -33.24 -12.61
N PHE A 592 9.20 -33.63 -13.70
CA PHE A 592 10.07 -34.82 -13.75
C PHE A 592 11.58 -34.52 -13.98
N VAL A 593 11.93 -33.29 -14.35
CA VAL A 593 13.28 -32.90 -14.81
C VAL A 593 14.34 -32.80 -13.68
N PHE A 594 14.09 -33.31 -12.49
CA PHE A 594 15.09 -33.37 -11.41
C PHE A 594 15.81 -34.72 -11.34
N ASN A 595 16.21 -35.24 -12.49
CA ASN A 595 17.07 -36.42 -12.52
C ASN A 595 18.55 -36.01 -12.41
N ILE A 596 19.31 -36.67 -11.58
CA ILE A 596 20.77 -36.49 -11.38
C ILE A 596 21.49 -36.50 -12.74
N ASN A 597 21.12 -37.39 -13.65
CA ASN A 597 21.70 -37.49 -15.01
C ASN A 597 21.50 -36.23 -15.86
N THR A 598 20.36 -35.54 -15.72
CA THR A 598 20.09 -34.27 -16.42
C THR A 598 20.98 -33.17 -15.88
N ILE A 599 21.10 -33.08 -14.55
CA ILE A 599 21.96 -32.10 -13.87
C ILE A 599 23.43 -32.35 -14.26
N ASP A 600 23.90 -33.60 -14.24
CA ASP A 600 25.26 -33.97 -14.63
C ASP A 600 25.55 -33.63 -16.07
N THR A 601 24.58 -33.81 -16.97
CA THR A 601 24.71 -33.45 -18.41
C THR A 601 24.83 -31.94 -18.57
N VAL A 602 24.00 -31.14 -17.92
CA VAL A 602 24.07 -29.67 -17.95
C VAL A 602 25.39 -29.16 -17.37
N ILE A 603 25.83 -29.72 -16.23
CA ILE A 603 27.10 -29.35 -15.61
C ILE A 603 28.28 -29.75 -16.52
N ARG A 604 28.24 -30.92 -17.14
CA ARG A 604 29.29 -31.38 -18.09
C ARG A 604 29.36 -30.44 -19.27
N ASP A 605 28.24 -30.07 -19.88
CA ASP A 605 28.18 -29.13 -21.01
C ASP A 605 28.76 -27.77 -20.59
N LEU A 606 28.39 -27.26 -19.41
CA LEU A 606 28.98 -26.04 -18.86
C LEU A 606 30.49 -26.19 -18.63
N MET A 607 30.95 -27.34 -18.14
CA MET A 607 32.37 -27.62 -17.93
C MET A 607 33.16 -27.73 -19.23
N GLU A 608 32.57 -28.21 -20.33
CA GLU A 608 33.19 -28.35 -21.65
C GLU A 608 33.19 -27.01 -22.41
N HIS A 609 32.06 -26.34 -22.48
CA HIS A 609 31.85 -25.16 -23.34
C HIS A 609 31.92 -23.82 -22.59
N GLY A 610 31.90 -23.80 -21.27
CA GLY A 610 32.00 -22.59 -20.47
C GLY A 610 33.35 -21.89 -20.65
N ILE A 611 33.36 -20.55 -20.50
CA ILE A 611 34.57 -19.73 -20.62
C ILE A 611 35.62 -20.17 -19.60
N LYS A 612 36.78 -20.59 -20.10
CA LYS A 612 37.92 -21.01 -19.26
C LYS A 612 38.82 -19.82 -18.94
N ILE A 613 39.33 -19.81 -17.71
CA ILE A 613 40.30 -18.86 -17.18
C ILE A 613 41.52 -19.61 -16.63
N GLU A 614 42.55 -18.91 -16.21
CA GLU A 614 43.80 -19.46 -15.65
C GLU A 614 44.43 -20.56 -16.58
N GLY A 615 44.53 -20.25 -17.87
CA GLY A 615 45.15 -21.20 -18.84
C GLY A 615 44.29 -22.40 -19.23
N GLY A 616 43.02 -22.43 -18.83
CA GLY A 616 42.09 -23.52 -19.14
C GLY A 616 41.71 -24.37 -17.91
N ASP A 617 42.34 -24.12 -16.75
CA ASP A 617 42.18 -24.96 -15.58
C ASP A 617 40.90 -24.69 -14.76
N LYS A 618 40.30 -23.49 -14.93
CA LYS A 618 39.10 -23.11 -14.21
C LYS A 618 38.04 -22.51 -15.13
N ILE A 619 36.77 -22.77 -14.79
CA ILE A 619 35.64 -22.03 -15.35
C ILE A 619 35.62 -20.59 -14.78
N GLY A 620 35.29 -19.62 -15.62
CA GLY A 620 35.03 -18.26 -15.22
C GLY A 620 33.91 -18.13 -14.19
N LYS A 621 33.74 -16.94 -13.61
CA LYS A 621 32.62 -16.71 -12.64
C LYS A 621 31.31 -17.08 -13.30
N SER A 622 30.62 -18.05 -12.75
CA SER A 622 29.38 -18.60 -13.28
C SER A 622 28.24 -18.39 -12.29
N ILE A 623 27.02 -18.16 -12.79
CA ILE A 623 25.79 -18.12 -12.00
C ILE A 623 24.88 -19.20 -12.59
N ILE A 624 24.44 -20.11 -11.75
CA ILE A 624 23.51 -21.18 -12.12
C ILE A 624 22.16 -20.85 -11.51
N PHE A 625 21.12 -20.79 -12.34
CA PHE A 625 19.75 -20.67 -11.88
C PHE A 625 19.14 -22.07 -11.93
N ALA A 626 18.73 -22.60 -10.78
CA ALA A 626 17.99 -23.84 -10.66
C ALA A 626 16.59 -23.55 -10.14
N ALA A 627 15.57 -24.22 -10.70
CA ALA A 627 14.17 -24.06 -10.26
C ALA A 627 13.89 -24.97 -9.05
#